data_7ad3cd4db5413505e53475d9a25bedf1
#
_entry.id   7ad3cd4db5413505e53475d9a25bedf1
#
_cell.length_a   1.000
_cell.length_b   1.000
_cell.length_c   1.000
_cell.angle_alpha   90.00
_cell.angle_beta   90.00
_cell.angle_gamma   90.00
#
_symmetry.space_group_name_H-M   'P 1'
#
loop_
_entity.id
_entity.type
_entity.pdbx_description
1 polymer ?
#
loop_
_entity_poly.entity_id
_entity_poly.type
_entity_poly.pdbx_seq_one_letter_code
_entity_poly.pdbx_strand_id
1 'polypeptide(L)'
;MQGVAPFVQQSLKQQYGIASINLSKQSTGLSYPNFFDWPLTIEQTFKENPNIRLVVMFLGANDPWDFPNPKGGAYLKFQTPEWEAEYLNRVNRILNVAQQHNAQVIWLGLPYMKKKKLDEQMRYLDKLFSTHLKDKVFWIPTAGLLSNGGSAYSDSVEVGGKIVRYRSKDGIHFSIDGQKLLAQTIMQKIEFAQP
;
A
#
# COMPACT_ATOMS: atom_id res chain seq x y z
N MET A 1 2.39 0.56 -6.31
CA MET A 1 2.23 2.04 -6.27
C MET A 1 2.76 2.77 -7.50
N GLN A 2 3.83 2.32 -8.16
CA GLN A 2 4.45 3.04 -9.30
C GLN A 2 3.47 3.49 -10.38
N GLY A 3 2.54 2.64 -10.80
CA GLY A 3 1.55 3.01 -11.83
C GLY A 3 0.42 3.90 -11.31
N VAL A 4 0.13 3.90 -10.02
CA VAL A 4 -0.95 4.68 -9.39
C VAL A 4 -0.49 6.09 -9.03
N ALA A 5 0.73 6.22 -8.50
CA ALA A 5 1.26 7.48 -8.01
C ALA A 5 1.24 8.62 -9.05
N PRO A 6 1.59 8.42 -10.34
CA PRO A 6 1.52 9.49 -11.33
C PRO A 6 0.13 10.09 -11.49
N PHE A 7 -0.95 9.28 -11.43
CA PHE A 7 -2.32 9.78 -11.53
C PHE A 7 -2.71 10.60 -10.28
N VAL A 8 -2.32 10.16 -9.09
CA VAL A 8 -2.53 10.94 -7.85
C VAL A 8 -1.78 12.24 -7.91
N GLN A 9 -0.50 12.24 -8.30
CA GLN A 9 0.33 13.44 -8.44
C GLN A 9 -0.28 14.43 -9.43
N GLN A 10 -0.73 13.95 -10.58
CA GLN A 10 -1.37 14.78 -11.58
C GLN A 10 -2.66 15.44 -11.03
N SER A 11 -3.51 14.67 -10.35
CA SER A 11 -4.74 15.20 -9.77
C SER A 11 -4.47 16.24 -8.68
N LEU A 12 -3.53 15.97 -7.77
CA LEU A 12 -3.13 16.92 -6.73
C LEU A 12 -2.62 18.23 -7.33
N LYS A 13 -1.76 18.15 -8.34
CA LYS A 13 -1.19 19.33 -8.99
C LYS A 13 -2.23 20.15 -9.76
N GLN A 14 -3.07 19.47 -10.58
CA GLN A 14 -4.02 20.15 -11.46
C GLN A 14 -5.23 20.72 -10.73
N GLN A 15 -5.75 20.02 -9.71
CA GLN A 15 -6.97 20.42 -9.01
C GLN A 15 -6.69 21.32 -7.81
N TYR A 16 -5.54 21.16 -7.16
CA TYR A 16 -5.24 21.80 -5.87
C TYR A 16 -3.91 22.53 -5.82
N GLY A 17 -3.10 22.50 -6.88
CA GLY A 17 -1.76 23.12 -6.90
C GLY A 17 -0.76 22.45 -5.95
N ILE A 18 -1.06 21.27 -5.43
CA ILE A 18 -0.25 20.59 -4.42
C ILE A 18 0.88 19.79 -5.10
N ALA A 19 2.11 20.04 -4.68
CA ALA A 19 3.27 19.23 -5.03
C ALA A 19 3.29 17.95 -4.19
N SER A 20 3.76 16.85 -4.79
CA SER A 20 3.90 15.57 -4.10
C SER A 20 5.18 14.83 -4.50
N ILE A 21 5.73 14.07 -3.58
CA ILE A 21 6.95 13.28 -3.79
C ILE A 21 6.55 11.84 -4.08
N ASN A 22 7.02 11.28 -5.20
CA ASN A 22 6.79 9.90 -5.54
C ASN A 22 8.00 9.05 -5.15
N LEU A 23 7.88 8.32 -4.05
CA LEU A 23 8.90 7.39 -3.55
C LEU A 23 8.71 5.97 -4.07
N SER A 24 7.68 5.70 -4.88
CA SER A 24 7.37 4.32 -5.28
C SER A 24 8.56 3.64 -5.97
N LYS A 25 8.93 2.46 -5.47
CA LYS A 25 10.07 1.68 -5.95
C LYS A 25 9.66 0.23 -6.19
N GLN A 26 10.01 -0.27 -7.37
CA GLN A 26 9.67 -1.62 -7.79
C GLN A 26 10.40 -2.68 -6.96
N SER A 27 9.74 -3.83 -6.77
CA SER A 27 10.31 -5.01 -6.10
C SER A 27 10.76 -4.76 -4.65
N THR A 28 10.16 -3.77 -3.98
CA THR A 28 10.44 -3.46 -2.57
C THR A 28 9.27 -3.82 -1.67
N GLY A 29 9.55 -3.98 -0.39
CA GLY A 29 8.61 -4.28 0.67
C GLY A 29 9.28 -4.07 2.03
N LEU A 30 8.67 -4.57 3.09
CA LEU A 30 9.18 -4.45 4.46
C LEU A 30 10.02 -5.65 4.90
N SER A 31 9.98 -6.79 4.17
CA SER A 31 10.66 -8.02 4.57
C SER A 31 12.19 -7.95 4.48
N TYR A 32 12.74 -7.13 3.60
CA TYR A 32 14.19 -7.05 3.35
C TYR A 32 14.73 -5.62 3.44
N PRO A 33 14.86 -5.05 4.67
CA PRO A 33 15.34 -3.67 4.86
C PRO A 33 16.77 -3.45 4.36
N ASN A 34 17.61 -4.49 4.32
CA ASN A 34 18.96 -4.41 3.75
C ASN A 34 18.96 -4.17 2.23
N PHE A 35 17.87 -4.56 1.53
CA PHE A 35 17.68 -4.25 0.13
C PHE A 35 17.09 -2.85 -0.06
N PHE A 36 16.06 -2.52 0.73
CA PHE A 36 15.45 -1.19 0.76
C PHE A 36 14.69 -0.98 2.08
N ASP A 37 15.14 -0.01 2.88
CA ASP A 37 14.55 0.30 4.19
C ASP A 37 13.49 1.40 4.03
N TRP A 38 12.22 1.01 3.95
CA TRP A 38 11.10 1.94 3.87
C TRP A 38 10.96 2.81 5.12
N PRO A 39 11.03 2.29 6.36
CA PRO A 39 11.03 3.11 7.56
C PRO A 39 12.09 4.22 7.55
N LEU A 40 13.33 3.87 7.19
CA LEU A 40 14.43 4.85 7.08
C LEU A 40 14.20 5.86 5.96
N THR A 41 13.72 5.39 4.80
CA THR A 41 13.40 6.26 3.64
C THR A 41 12.34 7.29 4.00
N ILE A 42 11.26 6.88 4.68
CA ILE A 42 10.21 7.78 5.14
C ILE A 42 10.76 8.78 6.15
N GLU A 43 11.56 8.33 7.12
CA GLU A 43 12.20 9.21 8.11
C GLU A 43 13.06 10.29 7.45
N GLN A 44 13.93 9.90 6.50
CA GLN A 44 14.77 10.85 5.76
C GLN A 44 13.94 11.82 4.92
N THR A 45 12.88 11.31 4.25
CA THR A 45 12.01 12.16 3.43
C THR A 45 11.31 13.23 4.28
N PHE A 46 10.86 12.92 5.48
CA PHE A 46 10.26 13.90 6.38
C PHE A 46 11.28 14.93 6.91
N LYS A 47 12.52 14.50 7.20
CA LYS A 47 13.61 15.42 7.59
C LYS A 47 13.91 16.44 6.50
N GLU A 48 13.93 16.00 5.24
CA GLU A 48 14.18 16.86 4.09
C GLU A 48 12.96 17.71 3.71
N ASN A 49 11.76 17.26 4.04
CA ASN A 49 10.49 17.86 3.64
C ASN A 49 9.52 17.97 4.84
N PRO A 50 9.75 18.88 5.80
CA PRO A 50 8.99 18.95 7.05
C PRO A 50 7.53 19.38 6.87
N ASN A 51 7.16 19.84 5.67
CA ASN A 51 5.80 20.25 5.32
C ASN A 51 4.91 19.12 4.81
N ILE A 52 5.39 17.89 4.74
CA ILE A 52 4.56 16.73 4.40
C ILE A 52 3.47 16.57 5.46
N ARG A 53 2.22 16.43 5.01
CA ARG A 53 1.04 16.22 5.88
C ARG A 53 0.27 14.94 5.56
N LEU A 54 0.63 14.25 4.48
CA LEU A 54 -0.02 13.02 4.05
C LEU A 54 0.99 12.05 3.45
N VAL A 55 0.90 10.79 3.86
CA VAL A 55 1.64 9.67 3.28
C VAL A 55 0.63 8.66 2.71
N VAL A 56 0.83 8.22 1.48
CA VAL A 56 0.03 7.16 0.87
C VAL A 56 0.87 5.92 0.72
N MET A 57 0.49 4.85 1.42
CA MET A 57 1.22 3.57 1.46
C MET A 57 0.50 2.47 0.70
N PHE A 58 1.25 1.72 -0.10
CA PHE A 58 0.78 0.51 -0.77
C PHE A 58 1.94 -0.49 -0.86
N LEU A 59 2.10 -1.28 0.18
CA LEU A 59 3.15 -2.28 0.36
C LEU A 59 2.54 -3.64 0.71
N GLY A 60 3.33 -4.71 0.59
CA GLY A 60 2.94 -6.06 1.03
C GLY A 60 3.07 -7.13 -0.05
N ALA A 61 2.85 -6.81 -1.33
CA ALA A 61 2.86 -7.82 -2.39
C ALA A 61 4.22 -8.53 -2.58
N ASN A 62 5.31 -7.92 -2.12
CA ASN A 62 6.66 -8.49 -2.15
C ASN A 62 7.12 -9.04 -0.80
N ASP A 63 6.24 -9.07 0.20
CA ASP A 63 6.62 -9.36 1.58
C ASP A 63 6.36 -10.78 2.10
N PRO A 64 5.62 -11.69 1.42
CA PRO A 64 5.28 -13.00 1.99
C PRO A 64 6.46 -13.99 1.92
N TRP A 65 7.55 -13.64 2.60
CA TRP A 65 8.77 -14.43 2.65
C TRP A 65 9.31 -14.53 4.08
N ASP A 66 10.04 -15.62 4.35
CA ASP A 66 10.90 -15.69 5.51
C ASP A 66 11.95 -14.59 5.42
N PHE A 67 12.29 -13.92 6.50
CA PHE A 67 13.32 -12.88 6.50
C PHE A 67 14.29 -13.01 7.67
N PRO A 68 15.51 -12.41 7.56
CA PRO A 68 16.50 -12.46 8.61
C PRO A 68 15.96 -11.92 9.93
N ASN A 69 16.20 -12.66 11.02
CA ASN A 69 15.90 -12.19 12.36
C ASN A 69 16.86 -11.05 12.72
N PRO A 70 16.37 -9.83 13.04
CA PRO A 70 17.24 -8.71 13.40
C PRO A 70 18.05 -8.97 14.69
N LYS A 71 17.63 -9.92 15.53
CA LYS A 71 18.36 -10.37 16.72
C LYS A 71 19.42 -11.43 16.44
N GLY A 72 19.58 -11.82 15.15
CA GLY A 72 20.46 -12.92 14.75
C GLY A 72 19.81 -14.30 14.85
N GLY A 73 20.53 -15.33 14.39
CA GLY A 73 20.04 -16.71 14.39
C GLY A 73 19.21 -17.07 13.14
N ALA A 74 18.26 -17.98 13.31
CA ALA A 74 17.42 -18.46 12.22
C ALA A 74 16.48 -17.38 11.68
N TYR A 75 16.14 -17.50 10.40
CA TYR A 75 15.13 -16.63 9.76
C TYR A 75 13.78 -16.77 10.45
N LEU A 76 13.11 -15.65 10.60
CA LEU A 76 11.71 -15.60 11.00
C LEU A 76 10.86 -16.17 9.87
N LYS A 77 10.06 -17.16 10.19
CA LYS A 77 9.24 -17.87 9.21
C LYS A 77 7.93 -17.11 8.97
N PHE A 78 7.60 -16.92 7.70
CA PHE A 78 6.36 -16.26 7.30
C PHE A 78 5.14 -16.90 7.99
N GLN A 79 4.23 -16.07 8.49
CA GLN A 79 3.03 -16.44 9.25
C GLN A 79 3.27 -16.98 10.68
N THR A 80 4.50 -16.90 11.22
CA THR A 80 4.69 -17.15 12.65
C THR A 80 4.48 -15.89 13.48
N PRO A 81 4.13 -16.02 14.77
CA PRO A 81 3.98 -14.87 15.68
C PRO A 81 5.21 -13.96 15.73
N GLU A 82 6.41 -14.53 15.67
CA GLU A 82 7.67 -13.79 15.68
C GLU A 82 7.86 -12.99 14.39
N TRP A 83 7.47 -13.56 13.24
CA TRP A 83 7.49 -12.89 11.96
C TRP A 83 6.51 -11.70 11.96
N GLU A 84 5.27 -11.94 12.41
CA GLU A 84 4.24 -10.90 12.51
C GLU A 84 4.71 -9.74 13.40
N ALA A 85 5.25 -10.06 14.57
CA ALA A 85 5.72 -9.05 15.53
C ALA A 85 6.79 -8.15 14.92
N GLU A 86 7.81 -8.73 14.27
CA GLU A 86 8.87 -7.95 13.62
C GLU A 86 8.35 -7.20 12.39
N TYR A 87 7.49 -7.80 11.58
CA TYR A 87 6.90 -7.17 10.41
C TYR A 87 6.05 -5.93 10.82
N LEU A 88 5.21 -6.09 11.83
CA LEU A 88 4.40 -5.00 12.37
C LEU A 88 5.25 -3.94 13.10
N ASN A 89 6.38 -4.31 13.68
CA ASN A 89 7.35 -3.34 14.20
C ASN A 89 7.85 -2.41 13.10
N ARG A 90 8.15 -2.93 11.91
CA ARG A 90 8.55 -2.12 10.73
C ARG A 90 7.42 -1.21 10.25
N VAL A 91 6.18 -1.70 10.25
CA VAL A 91 4.98 -0.89 9.97
C VAL A 91 4.86 0.25 10.98
N ASN A 92 4.98 -0.05 12.27
CA ASN A 92 4.87 0.94 13.33
C ASN A 92 5.95 2.03 13.25
N ARG A 93 7.17 1.71 12.82
CA ARG A 93 8.21 2.71 12.59
C ARG A 93 7.76 3.77 11.57
N ILE A 94 7.10 3.37 10.49
CA ILE A 94 6.54 4.31 9.50
C ILE A 94 5.44 5.15 10.13
N LEU A 95 4.50 4.54 10.87
CA LEU A 95 3.40 5.25 11.51
C LEU A 95 3.91 6.25 12.54
N ASN A 96 4.91 5.87 13.34
CA ASN A 96 5.50 6.75 14.36
C ASN A 96 6.15 8.00 13.73
N VAL A 97 6.86 7.83 12.61
CA VAL A 97 7.44 8.98 11.88
C VAL A 97 6.33 9.91 11.37
N ALA A 98 5.30 9.36 10.74
CA ALA A 98 4.17 10.17 10.27
C ALA A 98 3.49 10.91 11.43
N GLN A 99 3.27 10.25 12.57
CA GLN A 99 2.68 10.86 13.77
C GLN A 99 3.55 11.98 14.34
N GLN A 100 4.87 11.80 14.44
CA GLN A 100 5.80 12.82 14.94
C GLN A 100 5.77 14.10 14.09
N HIS A 101 5.43 13.99 12.81
CA HIS A 101 5.31 15.10 11.88
C HIS A 101 3.86 15.59 11.68
N ASN A 102 2.91 15.11 12.48
CA ASN A 102 1.47 15.39 12.33
C ASN A 102 0.95 15.09 10.91
N ALA A 103 1.48 14.07 10.28
CA ALA A 103 1.06 13.62 8.95
C ALA A 103 0.06 12.47 9.05
N GLN A 104 -0.98 12.53 8.24
CA GLN A 104 -1.96 11.45 8.09
C GLN A 104 -1.39 10.35 7.20
N VAL A 105 -1.89 9.14 7.37
CA VAL A 105 -1.52 8.00 6.54
C VAL A 105 -2.77 7.42 5.88
N ILE A 106 -2.76 7.32 4.56
CA ILE A 106 -3.67 6.48 3.79
C ILE A 106 -2.93 5.16 3.50
N TRP A 107 -3.52 4.03 3.88
CA TRP A 107 -2.95 2.71 3.60
C TRP A 107 -3.89 1.90 2.73
N LEU A 108 -3.40 1.45 1.59
CA LEU A 108 -4.16 0.60 0.68
C LEU A 108 -3.99 -0.86 1.08
N GLY A 109 -5.10 -1.56 1.23
CA GLY A 109 -5.15 -2.99 1.41
C GLY A 109 -4.65 -3.75 0.18
N LEU A 110 -4.45 -5.04 0.32
CA LEU A 110 -3.92 -5.89 -0.74
C LEU A 110 -5.06 -6.49 -1.56
N PRO A 111 -4.95 -6.48 -2.90
CA PRO A 111 -5.97 -7.02 -3.78
C PRO A 111 -5.88 -8.54 -3.87
N TYR A 112 -6.97 -9.17 -4.30
CA TYR A 112 -6.96 -10.57 -4.69
C TYR A 112 -6.00 -10.83 -5.85
N MET A 113 -5.39 -12.01 -5.90
CA MET A 113 -4.40 -12.40 -6.89
C MET A 113 -4.86 -13.62 -7.69
N LYS A 114 -4.48 -13.68 -8.98
CA LYS A 114 -4.85 -14.78 -9.86
C LYS A 114 -4.26 -16.13 -9.43
N LYS A 115 -3.00 -16.12 -8.96
CA LYS A 115 -2.32 -17.32 -8.48
C LYS A 115 -2.76 -17.64 -7.06
N LYS A 116 -3.36 -18.81 -6.83
CA LYS A 116 -3.93 -19.26 -5.55
C LYS A 116 -2.99 -19.02 -4.35
N LYS A 117 -1.74 -19.51 -4.43
CA LYS A 117 -0.77 -19.35 -3.35
C LYS A 117 -0.52 -17.87 -2.99
N LEU A 118 -0.37 -17.03 -4.01
CA LEU A 118 -0.16 -15.60 -3.79
C LEU A 118 -1.43 -14.93 -3.24
N ASP A 119 -2.61 -15.34 -3.70
CA ASP A 119 -3.90 -14.85 -3.18
C ASP A 119 -4.06 -15.15 -1.69
N GLU A 120 -3.76 -16.38 -1.27
CA GLU A 120 -3.79 -16.80 0.13
C GLU A 120 -2.84 -15.94 0.99
N GLN A 121 -1.63 -15.69 0.49
CA GLN A 121 -0.64 -14.83 1.14
C GLN A 121 -1.09 -13.37 1.24
N MET A 122 -1.70 -12.84 0.17
CA MET A 122 -2.22 -11.46 0.18
C MET A 122 -3.40 -11.31 1.13
N ARG A 123 -4.33 -12.27 1.16
CA ARG A 123 -5.44 -12.27 2.12
C ARG A 123 -4.97 -12.28 3.57
N TYR A 124 -3.94 -13.07 3.85
CA TYR A 124 -3.34 -13.11 5.19
C TYR A 124 -2.73 -11.75 5.57
N LEU A 125 -1.89 -11.18 4.70
CA LEU A 125 -1.28 -9.87 4.96
C LEU A 125 -2.31 -8.73 5.02
N ASP A 126 -3.34 -8.77 4.17
CA ASP A 126 -4.42 -7.78 4.18
C ASP A 126 -5.18 -7.81 5.50
N LYS A 127 -5.48 -9.01 6.01
CA LYS A 127 -6.11 -9.18 7.34
C LYS A 127 -5.20 -8.69 8.45
N LEU A 128 -3.90 -9.00 8.40
CA LEU A 128 -2.91 -8.55 9.38
C LEU A 128 -2.86 -7.02 9.41
N PHE A 129 -2.75 -6.38 8.24
CA PHE A 129 -2.77 -4.92 8.11
C PHE A 129 -4.08 -4.31 8.58
N SER A 130 -5.22 -4.77 8.06
CA SER A 130 -6.52 -4.18 8.39
C SER A 130 -6.84 -4.28 9.87
N THR A 131 -6.37 -5.35 10.54
CA THR A 131 -6.52 -5.50 12.00
C THR A 131 -5.58 -4.57 12.75
N HIS A 132 -4.29 -4.52 12.39
CA HIS A 132 -3.28 -3.74 13.10
C HIS A 132 -3.41 -2.24 12.87
N LEU A 133 -3.84 -1.84 11.66
CA LEU A 133 -3.96 -0.44 11.25
C LEU A 133 -5.33 0.17 11.55
N LYS A 134 -6.27 -0.63 12.09
CA LYS A 134 -7.58 -0.13 12.48
C LYS A 134 -7.43 1.11 13.37
N ASP A 135 -8.20 2.15 13.06
CA ASP A 135 -8.23 3.42 13.78
C ASP A 135 -6.89 4.21 13.81
N LYS A 136 -5.85 3.74 13.10
CA LYS A 136 -4.54 4.40 13.00
C LYS A 136 -4.30 5.09 11.66
N VAL A 137 -5.02 4.68 10.62
CA VAL A 137 -4.84 5.17 9.25
C VAL A 137 -6.18 5.26 8.54
N PHE A 138 -6.23 6.01 7.45
CA PHE A 138 -7.33 5.91 6.50
C PHE A 138 -7.11 4.65 5.63
N TRP A 139 -7.85 3.60 5.95
CA TRP A 139 -7.77 2.32 5.25
C TRP A 139 -8.61 2.31 3.97
N ILE A 140 -8.00 1.91 2.85
CA ILE A 140 -8.69 1.68 1.58
C ILE A 140 -8.65 0.20 1.23
N PRO A 141 -9.74 -0.55 1.36
CA PRO A 141 -9.81 -1.95 0.94
C PRO A 141 -9.80 -2.06 -0.58
N THR A 142 -8.74 -2.59 -1.16
CA THR A 142 -8.60 -2.68 -2.63
C THR A 142 -9.17 -3.96 -3.22
N ALA A 143 -9.28 -5.03 -2.45
CA ALA A 143 -9.74 -6.34 -2.92
C ALA A 143 -11.16 -6.28 -3.50
N GLY A 144 -12.11 -5.78 -2.73
CA GLY A 144 -13.50 -5.62 -3.18
C GLY A 144 -13.65 -4.56 -4.27
N LEU A 145 -12.88 -3.48 -4.19
CA LEU A 145 -12.91 -2.40 -5.19
C LEU A 145 -12.55 -2.90 -6.59
N LEU A 146 -11.48 -3.70 -6.69
CA LEU A 146 -10.97 -4.21 -7.96
C LEU A 146 -11.73 -5.43 -8.49
N SER A 147 -12.61 -6.01 -7.70
CA SER A 147 -13.47 -7.16 -8.06
C SER A 147 -14.97 -6.80 -8.10
N ASN A 148 -15.30 -5.51 -8.12
CA ASN A 148 -16.68 -5.00 -8.09
C ASN A 148 -17.51 -5.58 -6.94
N GLY A 149 -16.96 -5.56 -5.73
CA GLY A 149 -17.58 -6.13 -4.53
C GLY A 149 -17.50 -7.64 -4.41
N GLY A 150 -16.90 -8.34 -5.38
CA GLY A 150 -16.69 -9.79 -5.32
C GLY A 150 -15.68 -10.19 -4.24
N SER A 151 -15.71 -11.49 -3.88
CA SER A 151 -14.83 -12.09 -2.86
C SER A 151 -13.63 -12.84 -3.43
N ALA A 152 -13.40 -12.75 -4.76
CA ALA A 152 -12.35 -13.44 -5.47
C ALA A 152 -11.72 -12.55 -6.56
N TYR A 153 -10.55 -12.98 -7.03
CA TYR A 153 -9.87 -12.33 -8.15
C TYR A 153 -10.75 -12.29 -9.40
N SER A 154 -10.77 -11.14 -10.05
CA SER A 154 -11.32 -10.97 -11.39
C SER A 154 -10.36 -10.15 -12.25
N ASP A 155 -10.16 -10.52 -13.52
CA ASP A 155 -9.40 -9.73 -14.49
C ASP A 155 -10.16 -8.45 -14.88
N SER A 156 -11.49 -8.57 -14.97
CA SER A 156 -12.38 -7.54 -15.48
C SER A 156 -13.68 -7.57 -14.69
N VAL A 157 -14.36 -6.45 -14.66
CA VAL A 157 -15.65 -6.28 -13.99
C VAL A 157 -16.60 -5.53 -14.92
N GLU A 158 -17.90 -5.72 -14.70
CA GLU A 158 -18.92 -4.94 -15.40
C GLU A 158 -19.18 -3.65 -14.63
N VAL A 159 -19.06 -2.52 -15.33
CA VAL A 159 -19.33 -1.19 -14.79
C VAL A 159 -20.21 -0.45 -15.78
N GLY A 160 -21.45 -0.14 -15.39
CA GLY A 160 -22.40 0.59 -16.24
C GLY A 160 -22.68 -0.10 -17.59
N GLY A 161 -22.80 -1.43 -17.60
CA GLY A 161 -23.04 -2.24 -18.81
C GLY A 161 -21.81 -2.43 -19.71
N LYS A 162 -20.61 -2.03 -19.25
CA LYS A 162 -19.35 -2.21 -20.00
C LYS A 162 -18.38 -3.08 -19.21
N ILE A 163 -17.67 -3.97 -19.91
CA ILE A 163 -16.61 -4.75 -19.32
C ILE A 163 -15.34 -3.88 -19.24
N VAL A 164 -14.87 -3.64 -18.01
CA VAL A 164 -13.66 -2.87 -17.74
C VAL A 164 -12.61 -3.81 -17.14
N ARG A 165 -11.42 -3.78 -17.70
CA ARG A 165 -10.31 -4.58 -17.19
C ARG A 165 -9.49 -3.80 -16.19
N TYR A 166 -9.50 -4.21 -14.93
CA TYR A 166 -8.72 -3.56 -13.86
C TYR A 166 -7.37 -4.23 -13.58
N ARG A 167 -7.17 -5.48 -14.02
CA ARG A 167 -5.93 -6.22 -13.74
C ARG A 167 -5.13 -6.48 -15.01
N SER A 168 -3.81 -6.44 -14.88
CA SER A 168 -2.88 -6.84 -15.95
C SER A 168 -3.00 -8.34 -16.25
N LYS A 169 -2.49 -8.78 -17.42
CA LYS A 169 -2.53 -10.19 -17.84
C LYS A 169 -1.80 -11.14 -16.87
N ASP A 170 -0.82 -10.64 -16.14
CA ASP A 170 -0.05 -11.43 -15.15
C ASP A 170 -0.85 -11.80 -13.89
N GLY A 171 -2.01 -11.17 -13.68
CA GLY A 171 -2.87 -11.41 -12.52
C GLY A 171 -2.33 -10.85 -11.19
N ILE A 172 -1.33 -9.95 -11.27
CA ILE A 172 -0.68 -9.32 -10.11
C ILE A 172 -0.83 -7.79 -10.20
N HIS A 173 -0.40 -7.20 -11.30
CA HIS A 173 -0.41 -5.75 -11.49
C HIS A 173 -1.78 -5.23 -11.97
N PHE A 174 -1.91 -3.92 -12.02
CA PHE A 174 -3.12 -3.23 -12.46
C PHE A 174 -2.98 -2.78 -13.91
N SER A 175 -4.08 -2.82 -14.65
CA SER A 175 -4.21 -2.12 -15.91
C SER A 175 -4.19 -0.60 -15.68
N ILE A 176 -4.17 0.18 -16.75
CA ILE A 176 -4.31 1.65 -16.66
C ILE A 176 -5.64 2.03 -15.99
N ASP A 177 -6.73 1.35 -16.31
CA ASP A 177 -8.04 1.64 -15.70
C ASP A 177 -8.08 1.27 -14.20
N GLY A 178 -7.44 0.16 -13.81
CA GLY A 178 -7.26 -0.20 -12.40
C GLY A 178 -6.40 0.81 -11.64
N GLN A 179 -5.34 1.33 -12.25
CA GLN A 179 -4.50 2.37 -11.67
C GLN A 179 -5.26 3.69 -11.48
N LYS A 180 -6.05 4.09 -12.47
CA LYS A 180 -6.92 5.28 -12.38
C LYS A 180 -7.98 5.13 -11.32
N LEU A 181 -8.64 3.97 -11.23
CA LEU A 181 -9.63 3.69 -10.19
C LEU A 181 -9.03 3.84 -8.78
N LEU A 182 -7.86 3.23 -8.55
CA LEU A 182 -7.16 3.36 -7.27
C LEU A 182 -6.78 4.81 -6.97
N ALA A 183 -6.28 5.55 -7.97
CA ALA A 183 -5.93 6.95 -7.81
C ALA A 183 -7.15 7.82 -7.46
N GLN A 184 -8.28 7.61 -8.15
CA GLN A 184 -9.54 8.29 -7.84
C GLN A 184 -10.02 7.99 -6.42
N THR A 185 -9.94 6.71 -5.99
CA THR A 185 -10.32 6.30 -4.63
C THR A 185 -9.43 6.94 -3.58
N ILE A 186 -8.12 7.05 -3.83
CA ILE A 186 -7.19 7.77 -2.96
C ILE A 186 -7.61 9.25 -2.85
N MET A 187 -7.84 9.91 -4.00
CA MET A 187 -8.23 11.32 -4.02
C MET A 187 -9.54 11.60 -3.25
N GLN A 188 -10.50 10.69 -3.30
CA GLN A 188 -11.76 10.79 -2.54
C GLN A 188 -11.59 10.66 -1.02
N LYS A 189 -10.45 10.13 -0.55
CA LYS A 189 -10.12 10.00 0.87
C LYS A 189 -9.28 11.16 1.42
N ILE A 190 -8.79 12.02 0.55
CA ILE A 190 -7.99 13.19 0.96
C ILE A 190 -8.97 14.32 1.30
N GLU A 191 -8.94 14.74 2.55
CA GLU A 191 -9.65 15.92 3.01
C GLU A 191 -8.68 17.12 2.97
N PHE A 192 -9.06 18.13 2.24
CA PHE A 192 -8.30 19.39 2.18
C PHE A 192 -8.85 20.34 3.23
N ALA A 193 -7.96 20.90 4.06
CA ALA A 193 -8.36 21.98 4.95
C ALA A 193 -8.93 23.13 4.09
N GLN A 194 -10.11 23.60 4.45
CA GLN A 194 -10.66 24.81 3.84
C GLN A 194 -9.76 25.99 4.22
N PRO A 195 -9.49 26.93 3.30
CA PRO A 195 -8.68 28.11 3.57
C PRO A 195 -9.32 29.03 4.61
#